data_1c34b211457157b6c3d0ad5629c3dc3b
#
_entry.id   1c34b211457157b6c3d0ad5629c3dc3b
#
_cell.length_a   1.000
_cell.length_b   1.000
_cell.length_c   1.000
_cell.angle_alpha   90.00
_cell.angle_beta   90.00
_cell.angle_gamma   90.00
#
_symmetry.space_group_name_H-M   'P 1'
#
loop_
_entity.id
_entity.type
_entity.pdbx_description
1 polymer ?
#
loop_
_entity_poly.entity_id
_entity_poly.type
_entity_poly.pdbx_seq_one_letter_code
_entity_poly.pdbx_strand_id
1 'polypeptide(L)'
;GQVVDVALYEAAFTQMEPVVPAYEKLGQVPMREGSNLPSMAPNSSYPTRDGGWVLIAANSQPTWRRLVAAMQQPWLLTDPRFETIQARGKPENMKAIDALIGEWTRGFDAEPLETLLRDGEVPTTRVYTIADIYADPHFQARDMLQQVPHPVLGHTTQTGVVPRLSATPGAIQHTGPDLGANTLDILQHDLGLAQDAIEPLLASGAVTLPTPARSAP
;
A
#
# COMPACT_ATOMS: atom_id res chain seq x y z
N GLY A 1 28.81 -13.01 5.36
CA GLY A 1 28.01 -11.88 4.95
C GLY A 1 28.38 -11.39 3.55
N GLN A 2 27.56 -10.50 3.01
CA GLN A 2 27.79 -9.89 1.70
C GLN A 2 27.30 -8.44 1.72
N VAL A 3 27.82 -7.60 0.82
CA VAL A 3 27.31 -6.27 0.58
C VAL A 3 26.11 -6.36 -0.34
N VAL A 4 25.04 -5.66 0.00
CA VAL A 4 23.85 -5.50 -0.85
C VAL A 4 23.80 -4.05 -1.31
N ASP A 5 23.97 -3.83 -2.63
CA ASP A 5 23.88 -2.52 -3.27
C ASP A 5 22.58 -2.45 -4.09
N VAL A 6 21.71 -1.50 -3.76
CA VAL A 6 20.40 -1.33 -4.40
C VAL A 6 20.09 0.14 -4.54
N ALA A 7 20.01 0.62 -5.78
CA ALA A 7 19.49 1.95 -6.04
C ALA A 7 17.95 1.95 -6.05
N LEU A 8 17.33 2.98 -5.46
CA LEU A 8 15.86 3.09 -5.38
C LEU A 8 15.17 3.02 -6.75
N TYR A 9 15.72 3.69 -7.75
CA TYR A 9 15.12 3.70 -9.09
C TYR A 9 15.27 2.35 -9.80
N GLU A 10 16.34 1.59 -9.54
CA GLU A 10 16.52 0.23 -10.09
C GLU A 10 15.50 -0.73 -9.51
N ALA A 11 15.30 -0.68 -8.18
CA ALA A 11 14.28 -1.47 -7.51
C ALA A 11 12.87 -1.16 -8.04
N ALA A 12 12.55 0.12 -8.27
CA ALA A 12 11.29 0.53 -8.89
C ALA A 12 11.18 0.07 -10.36
N PHE A 13 12.27 0.15 -11.13
CA PHE A 13 12.30 -0.26 -12.53
C PHE A 13 12.02 -1.75 -12.70
N THR A 14 12.50 -2.61 -11.80
CA THR A 14 12.23 -4.06 -11.88
C THR A 14 10.74 -4.41 -11.77
N GLN A 15 9.91 -3.52 -11.22
CA GLN A 15 8.46 -3.72 -11.15
C GLN A 15 7.73 -3.40 -12.48
N MET A 16 8.44 -2.87 -13.47
CA MET A 16 7.88 -2.48 -14.77
C MET A 16 7.96 -3.61 -15.82
N GLU A 17 7.99 -4.86 -15.39
CA GLU A 17 8.28 -6.05 -16.22
C GLU A 17 7.68 -6.07 -17.62
N PRO A 18 6.36 -5.86 -17.88
CA PRO A 18 5.83 -5.96 -19.24
C PRO A 18 6.19 -4.74 -20.10
N VAL A 19 6.56 -3.63 -19.51
CA VAL A 19 6.79 -2.36 -20.21
C VAL A 19 8.08 -2.40 -21.04
N VAL A 20 9.12 -2.99 -20.48
CA VAL A 20 10.44 -3.03 -21.14
C VAL A 20 10.40 -3.78 -22.48
N PRO A 21 9.94 -5.05 -22.54
CA PRO A 21 9.83 -5.77 -23.81
C PRO A 21 8.76 -5.18 -24.74
N ALA A 22 7.69 -4.58 -24.20
CA ALA A 22 6.69 -3.93 -25.02
C ALA A 22 7.26 -2.70 -25.76
N TYR A 23 8.11 -1.91 -25.10
CA TYR A 23 8.81 -0.82 -25.77
C TYR A 23 9.79 -1.34 -26.82
N GLU A 24 10.62 -2.32 -26.47
CA GLU A 24 11.62 -2.89 -27.38
C GLU A 24 11.01 -3.46 -28.68
N LYS A 25 9.94 -4.23 -28.53
CA LYS A 25 9.34 -4.99 -29.66
C LYS A 25 8.24 -4.24 -30.41
N LEU A 26 7.53 -3.36 -29.73
CA LEU A 26 6.32 -2.71 -30.27
C LEU A 26 6.41 -1.17 -30.28
N GLY A 27 7.47 -0.58 -29.70
CA GLY A 27 7.62 0.87 -29.58
C GLY A 27 6.58 1.52 -28.63
N GLN A 28 5.93 0.73 -27.78
CA GLN A 28 4.89 1.23 -26.88
C GLN A 28 5.49 2.04 -25.73
N VAL A 29 5.09 3.30 -25.61
CA VAL A 29 5.46 4.17 -24.49
C VAL A 29 4.25 4.34 -23.58
N PRO A 30 4.28 3.77 -22.35
CA PRO A 30 3.19 3.95 -21.40
C PRO A 30 3.04 5.41 -21.00
N MET A 31 1.80 5.85 -20.92
CA MET A 31 1.45 7.19 -20.43
C MET A 31 0.80 7.10 -19.06
N ARG A 32 0.54 8.24 -18.44
CA ARG A 32 -0.18 8.29 -17.15
C ARG A 32 -1.65 7.92 -17.36
N GLU A 33 -2.11 6.88 -16.65
CA GLU A 33 -3.48 6.36 -16.75
C GLU A 33 -4.24 6.40 -15.41
N GLY A 34 -3.72 7.13 -14.42
CA GLY A 34 -4.32 7.19 -13.08
C GLY A 34 -4.24 5.85 -12.37
N SER A 35 -5.40 5.34 -11.91
CA SER A 35 -5.52 4.04 -11.22
C SER A 35 -5.78 2.86 -12.17
N ASN A 36 -5.80 3.10 -13.48
CA ASN A 36 -6.08 2.07 -14.47
C ASN A 36 -4.84 1.22 -14.79
N LEU A 37 -5.07 -0.04 -15.13
CA LEU A 37 -4.06 -0.90 -15.73
C LEU A 37 -4.24 -0.87 -17.26
N PRO A 38 -3.17 -0.65 -18.04
CA PRO A 38 -3.24 -0.63 -19.50
C PRO A 38 -3.90 -1.88 -20.05
N SER A 39 -4.84 -1.71 -20.98
CA SER A 39 -5.56 -2.78 -21.66
C SER A 39 -6.39 -3.73 -20.78
N MET A 40 -6.58 -3.40 -19.51
CA MET A 40 -7.33 -4.20 -18.55
C MET A 40 -8.52 -3.41 -17.97
N ALA A 41 -9.70 -3.54 -18.54
CA ALA A 41 -10.89 -2.82 -18.07
C ALA A 41 -12.11 -3.75 -17.87
N PRO A 42 -12.93 -3.45 -16.83
CA PRO A 42 -12.68 -2.47 -15.79
C PRO A 42 -11.72 -3.00 -14.71
N ASN A 43 -10.75 -2.20 -14.34
CA ASN A 43 -9.82 -2.45 -13.24
C ASN A 43 -9.28 -1.11 -12.71
N SER A 44 -10.04 -0.48 -11.82
CA SER A 44 -9.75 0.88 -11.36
C SER A 44 -10.37 1.15 -9.98
N SER A 45 -10.09 2.32 -9.43
CA SER A 45 -10.76 2.84 -8.23
C SER A 45 -11.86 3.81 -8.63
N TYR A 46 -13.02 3.70 -7.97
CA TYR A 46 -14.21 4.48 -8.26
C TYR A 46 -14.71 5.18 -7.00
N PRO A 47 -15.14 6.46 -7.11
CA PRO A 47 -15.64 7.22 -5.97
C PRO A 47 -17.03 6.74 -5.55
N THR A 48 -17.33 6.84 -4.26
CA THR A 48 -18.63 6.55 -3.67
C THR A 48 -19.34 7.82 -3.18
N ARG A 49 -20.62 7.72 -2.85
CA ARG A 49 -21.47 8.84 -2.41
C ARG A 49 -20.96 9.49 -1.13
N ASP A 50 -20.45 8.70 -0.20
CA ASP A 50 -19.92 9.13 1.11
C ASP A 50 -18.51 9.72 1.06
N GLY A 51 -17.96 9.93 -0.15
CA GLY A 51 -16.61 10.44 -0.36
C GLY A 51 -15.50 9.38 -0.23
N GLY A 52 -15.85 8.13 -0.01
CA GLY A 52 -14.95 6.98 -0.05
C GLY A 52 -14.61 6.55 -1.48
N TRP A 53 -13.88 5.46 -1.57
CA TRP A 53 -13.47 4.85 -2.84
C TRP A 53 -13.56 3.33 -2.75
N VAL A 54 -13.93 2.69 -3.85
CA VAL A 54 -13.88 1.24 -4.02
C VAL A 54 -13.00 0.89 -5.21
N LEU A 55 -12.16 -0.13 -5.03
CA LEU A 55 -11.44 -0.75 -6.13
C LEU A 55 -12.30 -1.89 -6.70
N ILE A 56 -12.48 -1.92 -8.01
CA ILE A 56 -13.22 -2.98 -8.71
C ILE A 56 -12.32 -3.58 -9.77
N ALA A 57 -12.10 -4.90 -9.74
CA ALA A 57 -11.29 -5.65 -10.69
C ALA A 57 -12.16 -6.67 -11.45
N ALA A 58 -12.89 -6.20 -12.46
CA ALA A 58 -13.81 -7.00 -13.24
C ALA A 58 -13.39 -7.17 -14.71
N ASN A 59 -12.08 -7.25 -14.96
CA ASN A 59 -11.49 -7.28 -16.29
C ASN A 59 -11.65 -8.60 -17.04
N SER A 60 -11.86 -9.74 -16.35
CA SER A 60 -12.15 -11.02 -17.00
C SER A 60 -13.61 -11.08 -17.49
N GLN A 61 -13.90 -11.95 -18.47
CA GLN A 61 -15.28 -12.05 -18.98
C GLN A 61 -16.29 -12.54 -17.94
N PRO A 62 -15.97 -13.52 -17.06
CA PRO A 62 -16.87 -13.91 -15.98
C PRO A 62 -17.13 -12.79 -14.97
N THR A 63 -16.10 -12.09 -14.50
CA THR A 63 -16.23 -11.00 -13.52
C THR A 63 -16.95 -9.78 -14.12
N TRP A 64 -16.73 -9.50 -15.41
CA TRP A 64 -17.49 -8.48 -16.14
C TRP A 64 -19.00 -8.75 -16.16
N ARG A 65 -19.40 -9.99 -16.48
CA ARG A 65 -20.83 -10.38 -16.46
C ARG A 65 -21.45 -10.19 -15.08
N ARG A 66 -20.73 -10.54 -14.02
CA ARG A 66 -21.18 -10.36 -12.63
C ARG A 66 -21.34 -8.88 -12.27
N LEU A 67 -20.36 -8.05 -12.65
CA LEU A 67 -20.46 -6.59 -12.44
C LEU A 67 -21.66 -6.00 -13.17
N VAL A 68 -21.86 -6.37 -14.45
CA VAL A 68 -23.01 -5.91 -15.24
C VAL A 68 -24.34 -6.34 -14.61
N ALA A 69 -24.39 -7.55 -14.06
CA ALA A 69 -25.58 -8.03 -13.33
C ALA A 69 -25.81 -7.21 -12.05
N ALA A 70 -24.77 -6.92 -11.27
CA ALA A 70 -24.86 -6.08 -10.07
C ALA A 70 -25.30 -4.63 -10.41
N MET A 71 -24.83 -4.10 -11.53
CA MET A 71 -25.24 -2.78 -12.05
C MET A 71 -26.67 -2.79 -12.62
N GLN A 72 -27.28 -3.94 -12.89
CA GLN A 72 -28.57 -4.11 -13.56
C GLN A 72 -28.61 -3.44 -14.95
N GLN A 73 -27.50 -3.52 -15.70
CA GLN A 73 -27.36 -2.89 -17.01
C GLN A 73 -26.99 -3.91 -18.10
N PRO A 74 -27.88 -4.88 -18.43
CA PRO A 74 -27.55 -6.01 -19.31
C PRO A 74 -27.13 -5.61 -20.74
N TRP A 75 -27.49 -4.41 -21.20
CA TRP A 75 -27.11 -3.89 -22.51
C TRP A 75 -25.58 -3.74 -22.66
N LEU A 76 -24.83 -3.57 -21.55
CA LEU A 76 -23.38 -3.49 -21.58
C LEU A 76 -22.72 -4.80 -22.09
N LEU A 77 -23.40 -5.93 -22.02
CA LEU A 77 -22.89 -7.21 -22.51
C LEU A 77 -22.96 -7.35 -24.03
N THR A 78 -23.80 -6.54 -24.67
CA THR A 78 -24.05 -6.57 -26.13
C THR A 78 -23.55 -5.31 -26.84
N ASP A 79 -23.07 -4.31 -26.10
CA ASP A 79 -22.47 -3.11 -26.69
C ASP A 79 -21.10 -3.49 -27.30
N PRO A 80 -20.86 -3.25 -28.60
CA PRO A 80 -19.60 -3.60 -29.27
C PRO A 80 -18.35 -3.00 -28.62
N ARG A 81 -18.50 -1.92 -27.84
CA ARG A 81 -17.40 -1.30 -27.09
C ARG A 81 -16.99 -2.12 -25.88
N PHE A 82 -17.92 -2.95 -25.30
CA PHE A 82 -17.74 -3.58 -23.99
C PHE A 82 -17.93 -5.09 -23.98
N GLU A 83 -18.38 -5.69 -25.07
CA GLU A 83 -18.73 -7.11 -25.15
C GLU A 83 -17.53 -8.06 -24.94
N THR A 84 -16.33 -7.66 -25.40
CA THR A 84 -15.11 -8.48 -25.31
C THR A 84 -14.03 -7.81 -24.48
N ILE A 85 -13.08 -8.61 -23.95
CA ILE A 85 -11.92 -8.10 -23.22
C ILE A 85 -11.11 -7.15 -24.09
N GLN A 86 -10.88 -7.51 -25.34
CA GLN A 86 -10.11 -6.70 -26.29
C GLN A 86 -10.81 -5.36 -26.61
N ALA A 87 -12.14 -5.39 -26.75
CA ALA A 87 -12.91 -4.16 -26.97
C ALA A 87 -12.83 -3.23 -25.74
N ARG A 88 -13.03 -3.77 -24.54
CA ARG A 88 -12.92 -2.99 -23.28
C ARG A 88 -11.54 -2.42 -23.05
N GLY A 89 -10.48 -3.13 -23.48
CA GLY A 89 -9.08 -2.71 -23.30
C GLY A 89 -8.62 -1.56 -24.21
N LYS A 90 -9.45 -1.09 -25.14
CA LYS A 90 -9.12 0.09 -25.95
C LYS A 90 -9.22 1.37 -25.12
N PRO A 91 -8.27 2.31 -25.21
CA PRO A 91 -8.23 3.50 -24.34
C PRO A 91 -9.53 4.32 -24.30
N GLU A 92 -10.18 4.51 -25.45
CA GLU A 92 -11.46 5.22 -25.54
C GLU A 92 -12.60 4.47 -24.85
N ASN A 93 -12.62 3.14 -24.93
CA ASN A 93 -13.65 2.31 -24.31
C ASN A 93 -13.42 2.14 -22.82
N MET A 94 -12.14 2.08 -22.39
CA MET A 94 -11.78 2.12 -20.95
C MET A 94 -12.32 3.39 -20.29
N LYS A 95 -12.08 4.55 -20.87
CA LYS A 95 -12.61 5.82 -20.34
C LYS A 95 -14.14 5.83 -20.29
N ALA A 96 -14.80 5.31 -21.31
CA ALA A 96 -16.25 5.27 -21.38
C ALA A 96 -16.84 4.33 -20.29
N ILE A 97 -16.26 3.15 -20.12
CA ILE A 97 -16.74 2.18 -19.12
C ILE A 97 -16.46 2.67 -17.68
N ASP A 98 -15.29 3.28 -17.44
CA ASP A 98 -14.95 3.85 -16.14
C ASP A 98 -15.88 4.99 -15.76
N ALA A 99 -16.27 5.82 -16.71
CA ALA A 99 -17.26 6.88 -16.48
C ALA A 99 -18.61 6.29 -16.07
N LEU A 100 -19.10 5.25 -16.75
CA LEU A 100 -20.37 4.58 -16.44
C LEU A 100 -20.35 3.93 -15.05
N ILE A 101 -19.26 3.22 -14.74
CA ILE A 101 -19.10 2.59 -13.43
C ILE A 101 -18.99 3.67 -12.34
N GLY A 102 -18.19 4.71 -12.57
CA GLY A 102 -18.03 5.82 -11.61
C GLY A 102 -19.30 6.61 -11.36
N GLU A 103 -20.19 6.75 -12.34
CA GLU A 103 -21.52 7.33 -12.15
C GLU A 103 -22.40 6.42 -11.28
N TRP A 104 -22.39 5.12 -11.57
CA TRP A 104 -23.16 4.14 -10.82
C TRP A 104 -22.68 4.02 -9.35
N THR A 105 -21.38 3.97 -9.10
CA THR A 105 -20.82 3.84 -7.74
C THR A 105 -21.11 5.04 -6.85
N ARG A 106 -21.22 6.24 -7.41
CA ARG A 106 -21.66 7.45 -6.67
C ARG A 106 -23.08 7.37 -6.13
N GLY A 107 -23.88 6.41 -6.56
CA GLY A 107 -25.19 6.13 -6.00
C GLY A 107 -25.16 5.40 -4.65
N PHE A 108 -24.01 4.89 -4.22
CA PHE A 108 -23.87 4.05 -3.04
C PHE A 108 -22.82 4.59 -2.08
N ASP A 109 -22.97 4.30 -0.80
CA ASP A 109 -21.88 4.41 0.18
C ASP A 109 -20.92 3.21 0.03
N ALA A 110 -19.67 3.39 0.44
CA ALA A 110 -18.61 2.43 0.15
C ALA A 110 -18.86 1.02 0.71
N GLU A 111 -19.31 0.90 1.96
CA GLU A 111 -19.54 -0.38 2.61
C GLU A 111 -20.72 -1.17 2.04
N PRO A 112 -21.92 -0.56 1.81
CA PRO A 112 -23.00 -1.23 1.09
C PRO A 112 -22.62 -1.68 -0.32
N LEU A 113 -21.85 -0.87 -1.05
CA LEU A 113 -21.39 -1.21 -2.39
C LEU A 113 -20.41 -2.39 -2.37
N GLU A 114 -19.44 -2.38 -1.45
CA GLU A 114 -18.51 -3.50 -1.26
C GLU A 114 -19.27 -4.80 -0.96
N THR A 115 -20.27 -4.73 -0.10
CA THR A 115 -21.11 -5.90 0.23
C THR A 115 -21.87 -6.40 -0.99
N LEU A 116 -22.55 -5.50 -1.72
CA LEU A 116 -23.29 -5.84 -2.95
C LEU A 116 -22.39 -6.53 -3.98
N LEU A 117 -21.20 -5.99 -4.21
CA LEU A 117 -20.26 -6.53 -5.19
C LEU A 117 -19.64 -7.86 -4.73
N ARG A 118 -19.30 -7.98 -3.45
CA ARG A 118 -18.80 -9.23 -2.86
C ARG A 118 -19.83 -10.35 -2.94
N ASP A 119 -21.08 -10.08 -2.61
CA ASP A 119 -22.17 -11.04 -2.70
C ASP A 119 -22.45 -11.45 -4.16
N GLY A 120 -22.22 -10.54 -5.10
CA GLY A 120 -22.20 -10.79 -6.54
C GLY A 120 -20.92 -11.45 -7.06
N GLU A 121 -20.00 -11.85 -6.19
CA GLU A 121 -18.70 -12.44 -6.53
C GLU A 121 -17.88 -11.58 -7.52
N VAL A 122 -18.00 -10.26 -7.43
CA VAL A 122 -17.14 -9.30 -8.15
C VAL A 122 -15.94 -8.98 -7.27
N PRO A 123 -14.70 -9.18 -7.73
CA PRO A 123 -13.52 -8.78 -6.97
C PRO A 123 -13.52 -7.28 -6.69
N THR A 124 -13.64 -6.94 -5.42
CA THR A 124 -13.75 -5.57 -4.95
C THR A 124 -13.20 -5.41 -3.53
N THR A 125 -12.78 -4.21 -3.20
CA THR A 125 -12.46 -3.80 -1.84
C THR A 125 -12.61 -2.29 -1.68
N ARG A 126 -12.96 -1.83 -0.49
CA ARG A 126 -12.88 -0.41 -0.15
C ARG A 126 -11.42 0.03 -0.06
N VAL A 127 -11.14 1.27 -0.40
CA VAL A 127 -9.86 1.90 -0.08
C VAL A 127 -9.91 2.31 1.39
N TYR A 128 -9.16 1.61 2.23
CA TYR A 128 -9.16 1.79 3.68
C TYR A 128 -8.42 3.06 4.10
N THR A 129 -9.02 3.76 5.05
CA THR A 129 -8.31 4.74 5.89
C THR A 129 -7.59 4.02 7.02
N ILE A 130 -6.74 4.74 7.75
CA ILE A 130 -6.10 4.16 8.94
C ILE A 130 -7.14 3.78 10.02
N ALA A 131 -8.24 4.52 10.13
CA ALA A 131 -9.33 4.20 11.05
C ALA A 131 -10.00 2.88 10.70
N ASP A 132 -10.22 2.62 9.41
CA ASP A 132 -10.78 1.34 8.93
C ASP A 132 -9.84 0.17 9.28
N ILE A 133 -8.53 0.35 9.11
CA ILE A 133 -7.52 -0.66 9.46
C ILE A 133 -7.59 -0.99 10.97
N TYR A 134 -7.73 0.02 11.84
CA TYR A 134 -7.85 -0.19 13.27
C TYR A 134 -9.15 -0.93 13.66
N ALA A 135 -10.22 -0.70 12.93
CA ALA A 135 -11.53 -1.34 13.17
C ALA A 135 -11.63 -2.75 12.54
N ASP A 136 -10.77 -3.07 11.56
CA ASP A 136 -10.88 -4.31 10.78
C ASP A 136 -10.47 -5.54 11.61
N PRO A 137 -11.38 -6.53 11.81
CA PRO A 137 -11.10 -7.72 12.58
C PRO A 137 -9.99 -8.60 11.98
N HIS A 138 -9.74 -8.51 10.67
CA HIS A 138 -8.67 -9.26 10.03
C HIS A 138 -7.29 -8.75 10.45
N PHE A 139 -7.09 -7.42 10.46
CA PHE A 139 -5.83 -6.82 10.94
C PHE A 139 -5.58 -7.14 12.41
N GLN A 140 -6.64 -7.15 13.24
CA GLN A 140 -6.57 -7.55 14.66
C GLN A 140 -6.23 -9.04 14.79
N ALA A 141 -6.94 -9.93 14.11
CA ALA A 141 -6.68 -11.37 14.14
C ALA A 141 -5.29 -11.75 13.59
N ARG A 142 -4.75 -10.93 12.70
CA ARG A 142 -3.40 -11.07 12.17
C ARG A 142 -2.34 -10.40 13.05
N ASP A 143 -2.72 -9.83 14.19
CA ASP A 143 -1.78 -9.13 15.10
C ASP A 143 -0.90 -8.10 14.37
N MET A 144 -1.54 -7.33 13.48
CA MET A 144 -0.87 -6.31 12.68
C MET A 144 -0.83 -4.94 13.37
N LEU A 145 -1.49 -4.79 14.52
CA LEU A 145 -1.54 -3.59 15.34
C LEU A 145 -0.96 -3.91 16.72
N GLN A 146 0.36 -3.83 16.86
CA GLN A 146 1.08 -4.22 18.08
C GLN A 146 1.30 -3.02 19.01
N GLN A 147 0.91 -3.17 20.28
CA GLN A 147 1.19 -2.17 21.32
C GLN A 147 2.63 -2.33 21.79
N VAL A 148 3.46 -1.33 21.55
CA VAL A 148 4.86 -1.32 21.93
C VAL A 148 5.11 -0.24 22.99
N PRO A 149 5.76 -0.55 24.12
CA PRO A 149 6.08 0.43 25.16
C PRO A 149 6.89 1.60 24.59
N HIS A 150 6.54 2.81 25.02
CA HIS A 150 7.25 4.03 24.67
C HIS A 150 7.58 4.83 25.95
N PRO A 151 8.83 5.24 26.16
CA PRO A 151 9.26 5.82 27.45
C PRO A 151 8.55 7.13 27.84
N VAL A 152 8.06 7.89 26.84
CA VAL A 152 7.37 9.18 27.08
C VAL A 152 5.86 9.06 26.90
N LEU A 153 5.39 8.30 25.90
CA LEU A 153 3.97 8.21 25.54
C LEU A 153 3.24 7.02 26.20
N GLY A 154 3.93 6.25 27.05
CA GLY A 154 3.42 5.04 27.66
C GLY A 154 3.44 3.85 26.69
N HIS A 155 2.78 3.98 25.55
CA HIS A 155 2.83 3.00 24.44
C HIS A 155 2.52 3.69 23.10
N THR A 156 2.93 3.04 22.01
CA THR A 156 2.50 3.38 20.65
C THR A 156 2.12 2.12 19.91
N THR A 157 1.18 2.23 18.97
CA THR A 157 0.86 1.11 18.08
C THR A 157 1.82 1.10 16.90
N GLN A 158 2.45 -0.05 16.68
CA GLN A 158 3.34 -0.31 15.56
C GLN A 158 2.74 -1.36 14.64
N THR A 159 3.13 -1.35 13.36
CA THR A 159 2.73 -2.39 12.42
C THR A 159 3.44 -3.70 12.74
N GLY A 160 2.72 -4.81 12.71
CA GLY A 160 3.29 -6.14 12.91
C GLY A 160 4.40 -6.46 11.89
N VAL A 161 5.32 -7.34 12.28
CA VAL A 161 6.44 -7.73 11.40
C VAL A 161 5.98 -8.66 10.30
N VAL A 162 6.35 -8.36 9.05
CA VAL A 162 6.11 -9.19 7.88
C VAL A 162 7.41 -9.38 7.09
N PRO A 163 7.62 -10.57 6.46
CA PRO A 163 6.76 -11.76 6.50
C PRO A 163 6.79 -12.48 7.86
N ARG A 164 5.75 -13.23 8.17
CA ARG A 164 5.72 -14.08 9.37
C ARG A 164 6.51 -15.35 9.12
N LEU A 165 7.63 -15.49 9.81
CA LEU A 165 8.49 -16.68 9.74
C LEU A 165 8.11 -17.67 10.84
N SER A 166 7.86 -18.93 10.49
CA SER A 166 7.41 -19.95 11.44
C SER A 166 8.49 -20.38 12.44
N ALA A 167 9.74 -20.42 12.01
CA ALA A 167 10.86 -20.86 12.85
C ALA A 167 11.58 -19.70 13.56
N THR A 168 11.60 -18.53 12.95
CA THR A 168 12.29 -17.32 13.45
C THR A 168 11.39 -16.10 13.32
N PRO A 169 10.30 -16.03 14.12
CA PRO A 169 9.37 -14.91 14.02
C PRO A 169 10.06 -13.58 14.35
N GLY A 170 9.78 -12.57 13.56
CA GLY A 170 10.24 -11.20 13.86
C GLY A 170 9.48 -10.62 15.05
N ALA A 171 10.17 -9.78 15.82
CA ALA A 171 9.59 -9.06 16.95
C ALA A 171 10.04 -7.61 16.94
N ILE A 172 9.16 -6.71 17.42
CA ILE A 172 9.49 -5.30 17.62
C ILE A 172 10.11 -5.17 19.01
N GLN A 173 11.38 -4.80 19.06
CA GLN A 173 12.12 -4.68 20.32
C GLN A 173 11.84 -3.35 21.04
N HIS A 174 11.68 -2.26 20.27
CA HIS A 174 11.45 -0.90 20.79
C HIS A 174 10.88 0.00 19.70
N THR A 175 10.37 1.16 20.10
CA THR A 175 9.78 2.17 19.19
C THR A 175 10.81 3.13 18.56
N GLY A 176 12.09 2.87 18.80
CA GLY A 176 13.21 3.73 18.47
C GLY A 176 13.73 4.47 19.71
N PRO A 177 15.05 4.50 19.94
CA PRO A 177 15.66 5.27 21.01
C PRO A 177 15.71 6.76 20.67
N ASP A 178 15.86 7.60 21.70
CA ASP A 178 16.18 9.01 21.51
C ASP A 178 17.53 9.18 20.78
N LEU A 179 17.69 10.31 20.08
CA LEU A 179 18.93 10.63 19.40
C LEU A 179 20.10 10.64 20.40
N GLY A 180 21.15 9.87 20.11
CA GLY A 180 22.32 9.77 20.96
C GLY A 180 22.18 8.81 22.15
N ALA A 181 21.05 8.12 22.33
CA ALA A 181 20.81 7.22 23.47
C ALA A 181 21.85 6.10 23.58
N ASN A 182 22.35 5.59 22.49
CA ASN A 182 23.31 4.49 22.42
C ASN A 182 24.76 4.97 22.23
N THR A 183 25.01 6.28 22.18
CA THR A 183 26.32 6.83 21.84
C THR A 183 27.43 6.32 22.74
N LEU A 184 27.27 6.40 24.07
CA LEU A 184 28.30 5.96 25.00
C LEU A 184 28.49 4.44 24.96
N ASP A 185 27.40 3.70 24.89
CA ASP A 185 27.44 2.24 24.83
C ASP A 185 28.23 1.74 23.62
N ILE A 186 27.95 2.29 22.43
CA ILE A 186 28.66 1.94 21.20
C ILE A 186 30.15 2.34 21.27
N LEU A 187 30.45 3.57 21.75
CA LEU A 187 31.82 4.05 21.81
C LEU A 187 32.66 3.25 22.81
N GLN A 188 32.10 2.91 23.97
CA GLN A 188 32.81 2.20 25.03
C GLN A 188 32.86 0.69 24.82
N HIS A 189 31.69 0.06 24.53
CA HIS A 189 31.59 -1.39 24.50
C HIS A 189 31.87 -1.97 23.10
N ASP A 190 31.35 -1.38 22.03
CA ASP A 190 31.54 -1.91 20.68
C ASP A 190 32.89 -1.48 20.08
N LEU A 191 33.29 -0.23 20.29
CA LEU A 191 34.54 0.31 19.76
C LEU A 191 35.70 0.29 20.76
N GLY A 192 35.46 0.00 22.03
CA GLY A 192 36.47 -0.10 23.08
C GLY A 192 37.21 1.22 23.38
N LEU A 193 36.58 2.38 23.12
CA LEU A 193 37.21 3.67 23.35
C LEU A 193 37.26 3.98 24.87
N ALA A 194 38.42 4.44 25.33
CA ALA A 194 38.56 4.95 26.68
C ALA A 194 37.90 6.34 26.83
N GLN A 195 37.59 6.72 28.06
CA GLN A 195 36.87 7.96 28.36
C GLN A 195 37.56 9.21 27.83
N ASP A 196 38.89 9.26 27.91
CA ASP A 196 39.74 10.34 27.43
C ASP A 196 39.69 10.50 25.90
N ALA A 197 39.38 9.43 25.16
CA ALA A 197 39.15 9.49 23.72
C ALA A 197 37.72 9.94 23.37
N ILE A 198 36.74 9.70 24.23
CA ILE A 198 35.33 10.05 24.02
C ILE A 198 35.07 11.53 24.31
N GLU A 199 35.68 12.08 25.37
CA GLU A 199 35.47 13.48 25.78
C GLU A 199 35.72 14.51 24.69
N PRO A 200 36.80 14.42 23.89
CA PRO A 200 37.00 15.33 22.75
C PRO A 200 35.93 15.22 21.65
N LEU A 201 35.39 14.02 21.43
CA LEU A 201 34.32 13.80 20.46
C LEU A 201 33.02 14.47 20.88
N LEU A 202 32.70 14.42 22.16
CA LEU A 202 31.56 15.12 22.72
C LEU A 202 31.79 16.64 22.71
N ALA A 203 32.97 17.11 23.10
CA ALA A 203 33.31 18.53 23.18
C ALA A 203 33.31 19.19 21.78
N SER A 204 33.71 18.45 20.75
CA SER A 204 33.68 18.95 19.36
C SER A 204 32.28 18.88 18.70
N GLY A 205 31.32 18.23 19.35
CA GLY A 205 30.00 17.95 18.76
C GLY A 205 30.00 16.88 17.65
N ALA A 206 31.11 16.15 17.48
CA ALA A 206 31.17 15.03 16.52
C ALA A 206 30.19 13.89 16.88
N VAL A 207 29.95 13.73 18.18
CA VAL A 207 28.90 12.85 18.72
C VAL A 207 28.09 13.61 19.77
N THR A 208 26.84 13.17 20.01
CA THR A 208 25.94 13.77 20.99
C THR A 208 25.41 12.73 21.96
N LEU A 209 25.07 13.17 23.16
CA LEU A 209 24.30 12.39 24.13
C LEU A 209 22.82 12.70 24.00
N PRO A 210 21.94 11.85 24.54
CA PRO A 210 20.51 12.09 24.49
C PRO A 210 20.20 13.43 25.20
N THR A 211 19.41 14.25 24.54
CA THR A 211 18.83 15.41 25.19
C THR A 211 17.74 14.92 26.15
N PRO A 212 17.65 15.45 27.40
CA PRO A 212 16.55 15.08 28.31
C PRO A 212 15.20 15.17 27.57
N ALA A 213 14.38 14.11 27.69
CA ALA A 213 13.10 14.03 27.03
C ALA A 213 12.26 15.30 27.30
N ARG A 214 11.82 15.97 26.25
CA ARG A 214 10.75 16.96 26.35
C ARG A 214 9.53 16.24 26.91
N SER A 215 8.96 16.72 28.02
CA SER A 215 7.66 16.26 28.49
C SER A 215 6.66 16.30 27.34
N ALA A 216 5.86 15.21 27.16
CA ALA A 216 4.79 15.19 26.19
C ALA A 216 3.88 16.42 26.34
N PRO A 217 3.37 16.95 25.20
CA PRO A 217 2.46 18.11 25.21
C PRO A 217 1.16 17.81 25.93
#